data_e798c3a84be12139c58f6e593988ee6a
#
_entry.id   e798c3a84be12139c58f6e593988ee6a
#
_cell.length_a   1.000
_cell.length_b   1.000
_cell.length_c   1.000
_cell.angle_alpha   90.00
_cell.angle_beta   90.00
_cell.angle_gamma   90.00
#
_symmetry.space_group_name_H-M   'P 1'
#
loop_
_entity.id
_entity.type
_entity.pdbx_description
1 polymer ?
#
loop_
_entity_poly.entity_id
_entity_poly.type
_entity_poly.pdbx_seq_one_letter_code
_entity_poly.pdbx_strand_id
1 'polypeptide(L)'
;PMTDQKTYTQTPWSLKDLYDSFDDPKYQETFDEIKRGVENFQAYREQLSPDISEDLFIGMITTYEHFYRLMSRLDGFVQLAFAQDTQDQEAQAAVAKVDQFQAEMSNRTLFFNLWWKGLDDKNAQRLLDASGDFRYWLVTMRNFKDFTLSEPEEKVINIKDVTGVRALNMLYDSI
;
A
#
# COMPACT_ATOMS: atom_id res chain seq x y z
N PRO A 1 2.33 46.14 -31.18
CA PRO A 1 3.18 44.98 -31.21
C PRO A 1 2.45 43.82 -30.52
N MET A 2 2.00 42.83 -31.35
CA MET A 2 1.39 41.61 -30.82
C MET A 2 2.52 40.83 -30.16
N THR A 3 2.40 40.61 -28.87
CA THR A 3 3.26 39.70 -28.12
C THR A 3 3.03 38.29 -28.63
N ASP A 4 4.08 37.67 -29.17
CA ASP A 4 4.12 36.25 -29.53
C ASP A 4 3.74 35.44 -28.27
N GLN A 5 2.49 35.00 -28.19
CA GLN A 5 2.09 34.01 -27.19
C GLN A 5 2.78 32.71 -27.55
N LYS A 6 3.89 32.40 -26.86
CA LYS A 6 4.48 31.05 -26.93
C LYS A 6 3.39 30.05 -26.55
N THR A 7 2.88 29.34 -27.53
CA THR A 7 1.98 28.21 -27.32
C THR A 7 2.76 27.14 -26.57
N TYR A 8 2.48 26.96 -25.29
CA TYR A 8 3.07 25.89 -24.48
C TYR A 8 2.42 24.58 -24.89
N THR A 9 3.19 23.69 -25.49
CA THR A 9 2.71 22.33 -25.78
C THR A 9 3.03 21.45 -24.59
N GLN A 10 2.01 21.05 -23.87
CA GLN A 10 2.16 20.09 -22.77
C GLN A 10 2.49 18.72 -23.38
N THR A 11 3.65 18.17 -23.00
CA THR A 11 4.01 16.80 -23.34
C THR A 11 3.61 15.86 -22.21
N PRO A 12 3.04 14.67 -22.49
CA PRO A 12 2.78 13.67 -21.46
C PRO A 12 4.10 13.25 -20.79
N TRP A 13 4.05 13.02 -19.48
CA TRP A 13 5.20 12.44 -18.78
C TRP A 13 5.39 10.97 -19.12
N SER A 14 6.59 10.45 -18.96
CA SER A 14 6.89 9.03 -19.21
C SER A 14 6.77 8.25 -17.90
N LEU A 15 6.03 7.14 -17.91
CA LEU A 15 5.90 6.21 -16.79
C LEU A 15 6.77 4.94 -16.97
N LYS A 16 7.64 4.91 -17.99
CA LYS A 16 8.47 3.75 -18.35
C LYS A 16 9.48 3.33 -17.29
N ASP A 17 9.81 4.23 -16.35
CA ASP A 17 10.63 3.88 -15.18
C ASP A 17 9.89 2.97 -14.19
N LEU A 18 8.56 2.92 -14.26
CA LEU A 18 7.71 2.03 -13.50
C LEU A 18 7.38 0.78 -14.33
N TYR A 19 6.62 0.95 -15.41
CA TYR A 19 6.23 -0.10 -16.36
C TYR A 19 6.06 0.50 -17.77
N ASP A 20 6.26 -0.30 -18.81
CA ASP A 20 6.09 0.17 -20.20
C ASP A 20 4.61 0.41 -20.56
N SER A 21 3.70 -0.44 -20.06
CA SER A 21 2.25 -0.36 -20.28
C SER A 21 1.51 -1.26 -19.27
N PHE A 22 0.16 -1.28 -19.31
CA PHE A 22 -0.66 -2.23 -18.55
C PHE A 22 -0.49 -3.68 -19.03
N ASP A 23 -0.02 -3.89 -20.26
CA ASP A 23 0.32 -5.20 -20.84
C ASP A 23 1.76 -5.64 -20.57
N ASP A 24 2.57 -4.80 -19.93
CA ASP A 24 3.95 -5.17 -19.58
C ASP A 24 3.95 -6.43 -18.69
N PRO A 25 4.66 -7.51 -19.08
CA PRO A 25 4.79 -8.71 -18.27
C PRO A 25 5.23 -8.42 -16.83
N LYS A 26 6.13 -7.45 -16.62
CA LYS A 26 6.59 -7.03 -15.30
C LYS A 26 5.46 -6.46 -14.43
N TYR A 27 4.47 -5.79 -15.05
CA TYR A 27 3.30 -5.31 -14.34
C TYR A 27 2.49 -6.48 -13.76
N GLN A 28 2.27 -7.55 -14.54
CA GLN A 28 1.57 -8.75 -14.06
C GLN A 28 2.42 -9.56 -13.06
N GLU A 29 3.71 -9.73 -13.31
CA GLU A 29 4.65 -10.40 -12.40
C GLU A 29 4.68 -9.75 -11.02
N THR A 30 4.54 -8.41 -10.94
CA THR A 30 4.52 -7.68 -9.67
C THR A 30 3.35 -8.08 -8.80
N PHE A 31 2.14 -8.32 -9.35
CA PHE A 31 1.02 -8.84 -8.58
C PHE A 31 1.33 -10.20 -7.94
N ASP A 32 1.96 -11.09 -8.70
CA ASP A 32 2.30 -12.42 -8.21
C ASP A 32 3.44 -12.40 -7.18
N GLU A 33 4.38 -11.47 -7.34
CA GLU A 33 5.44 -11.26 -6.35
C GLU A 33 4.88 -10.73 -5.02
N ILE A 34 3.95 -9.77 -5.07
CA ILE A 34 3.25 -9.27 -3.89
C ILE A 34 2.47 -10.40 -3.21
N LYS A 35 1.71 -11.22 -3.96
CA LYS A 35 0.98 -12.35 -3.38
C LYS A 35 1.90 -13.29 -2.63
N ARG A 36 3.02 -13.70 -3.25
CA ARG A 36 4.03 -14.55 -2.62
C ARG A 36 4.62 -13.90 -1.37
N GLY A 37 4.93 -12.59 -1.44
CA GLY A 37 5.42 -11.82 -0.29
C GLY A 37 4.44 -11.81 0.87
N VAL A 38 3.15 -11.60 0.59
CA VAL A 38 2.07 -11.63 1.57
C VAL A 38 1.86 -13.05 2.13
N GLU A 39 1.94 -14.11 1.31
CA GLU A 39 1.88 -15.50 1.78
C GLU A 39 3.02 -15.82 2.74
N ASN A 40 4.25 -15.46 2.39
CA ASN A 40 5.40 -15.61 3.27
C ASN A 40 5.23 -14.82 4.58
N PHE A 41 4.68 -13.61 4.49
CA PHE A 41 4.41 -12.78 5.65
C PHE A 41 3.34 -13.39 6.58
N GLN A 42 2.32 -14.02 6.03
CA GLN A 42 1.28 -14.69 6.83
C GLN A 42 1.82 -15.85 7.68
N ALA A 43 2.92 -16.48 7.28
CA ALA A 43 3.57 -17.52 8.06
C ALA A 43 4.13 -17.02 9.41
N TYR A 44 4.37 -15.71 9.55
CA TYR A 44 4.78 -15.12 10.83
C TYR A 44 3.63 -15.02 11.85
N ARG A 45 2.37 -15.12 11.41
CA ARG A 45 1.20 -14.92 12.29
C ARG A 45 1.23 -15.83 13.53
N GLU A 46 1.61 -17.08 13.36
CA GLU A 46 1.70 -18.06 14.46
C GLU A 46 2.91 -17.85 15.37
N GLN A 47 3.87 -17.02 14.95
CA GLN A 47 5.09 -16.72 15.67
C GLN A 47 4.98 -15.41 16.47
N LEU A 48 3.88 -14.68 16.31
CA LEU A 48 3.68 -13.42 17.01
C LEU A 48 3.39 -13.68 18.49
N SER A 49 4.29 -13.22 19.34
CA SER A 49 4.17 -13.24 20.79
C SER A 49 4.74 -11.95 21.40
N PRO A 50 4.41 -11.58 22.65
CA PRO A 50 5.00 -10.40 23.27
C PRO A 50 6.52 -10.47 23.41
N ASP A 51 7.08 -11.66 23.51
CA ASP A 51 8.50 -11.95 23.67
C ASP A 51 9.22 -12.36 22.38
N ILE A 52 8.60 -12.14 21.20
CA ILE A 52 9.23 -12.38 19.90
C ILE A 52 10.65 -11.83 19.88
N SER A 53 11.62 -12.59 19.32
CA SER A 53 13.00 -12.12 19.20
C SER A 53 13.11 -10.91 18.28
N GLU A 54 14.09 -10.06 18.53
CA GLU A 54 14.36 -8.89 17.72
C GLU A 54 14.69 -9.26 16.27
N ASP A 55 15.53 -10.29 16.09
CA ASP A 55 15.91 -10.78 14.75
C ASP A 55 14.69 -11.25 13.93
N LEU A 56 13.80 -12.02 14.56
CA LEU A 56 12.58 -12.49 13.90
C LEU A 56 11.65 -11.32 13.56
N PHE A 57 11.52 -10.35 14.48
CA PHE A 57 10.73 -9.14 14.25
C PHE A 57 11.31 -8.32 13.08
N ILE A 58 12.63 -8.10 13.04
CA ILE A 58 13.29 -7.36 11.94
C ILE A 58 13.12 -8.11 10.61
N GLY A 59 13.29 -9.42 10.58
CA GLY A 59 13.04 -10.23 9.37
C GLY A 59 11.60 -10.07 8.86
N MET A 60 10.63 -10.06 9.78
CA MET A 60 9.22 -9.87 9.46
C MET A 60 8.94 -8.47 8.87
N ILE A 61 9.39 -7.39 9.52
CA ILE A 61 9.16 -6.03 9.00
C ILE A 61 9.89 -5.75 7.69
N THR A 62 11.05 -6.36 7.47
CA THR A 62 11.76 -6.31 6.18
C THR A 62 10.96 -7.00 5.07
N THR A 63 10.35 -8.16 5.37
CA THR A 63 9.45 -8.84 4.44
C THR A 63 8.22 -7.99 4.12
N TYR A 64 7.64 -7.33 5.14
CA TYR A 64 6.54 -6.40 4.98
C TYR A 64 6.92 -5.23 4.08
N GLU A 65 8.06 -4.58 4.33
CA GLU A 65 8.55 -3.46 3.52
C GLU A 65 8.70 -3.85 2.05
N HIS A 66 9.24 -5.03 1.77
CA HIS A 66 9.49 -5.48 0.40
C HIS A 66 8.21 -5.51 -0.44
N PHE A 67 7.18 -6.25 -0.01
CA PHE A 67 5.94 -6.31 -0.78
C PHE A 67 5.15 -4.99 -0.73
N TYR A 68 5.28 -4.19 0.32
CA TYR A 68 4.66 -2.88 0.40
C TYR A 68 5.25 -1.89 -0.62
N ARG A 69 6.56 -1.92 -0.85
CA ARG A 69 7.21 -1.14 -1.91
C ARG A 69 6.72 -1.53 -3.29
N LEU A 70 6.55 -2.82 -3.55
CA LEU A 70 5.97 -3.30 -4.81
C LEU A 70 4.52 -2.83 -4.97
N MET A 71 3.74 -2.88 -3.90
CA MET A 71 2.37 -2.36 -3.88
C MET A 71 2.33 -0.86 -4.21
N SER A 72 3.20 -0.07 -3.58
CA SER A 72 3.29 1.37 -3.84
C SER A 72 3.73 1.68 -5.28
N ARG A 73 4.54 0.81 -5.89
CA ARG A 73 4.94 0.94 -7.29
C ARG A 73 3.76 0.68 -8.24
N LEU A 74 2.95 -0.35 -7.97
CA LEU A 74 1.73 -0.63 -8.74
C LEU A 74 0.74 0.54 -8.64
N ASP A 75 0.46 0.97 -7.41
CA ASP A 75 -0.46 2.08 -7.14
C ASP A 75 0.02 3.37 -7.82
N GLY A 76 1.29 3.73 -7.64
CA GLY A 76 1.87 4.91 -8.28
C GLY A 76 1.75 4.90 -9.80
N PHE A 77 1.95 3.74 -10.45
CA PHE A 77 1.80 3.62 -11.89
C PHE A 77 0.37 3.88 -12.36
N VAL A 78 -0.62 3.20 -11.76
CA VAL A 78 -2.01 3.33 -12.20
C VAL A 78 -2.59 4.71 -11.89
N GLN A 79 -2.25 5.31 -10.73
CA GLN A 79 -2.68 6.64 -10.36
C GLN A 79 -2.09 7.73 -11.28
N LEU A 80 -0.81 7.60 -11.65
CA LEU A 80 -0.16 8.53 -12.57
C LEU A 80 -0.70 8.37 -14.00
N ALA A 81 -1.00 7.15 -14.45
CA ALA A 81 -1.64 6.92 -15.74
C ALA A 81 -3.03 7.55 -15.79
N PHE A 82 -3.85 7.35 -14.74
CA PHE A 82 -5.16 7.98 -14.61
C PHE A 82 -5.05 9.52 -14.57
N ALA A 83 -4.07 10.08 -13.89
CA ALA A 83 -3.86 11.52 -13.83
C ALA A 83 -3.42 12.15 -15.16
N GLN A 84 -2.87 11.37 -16.11
CA GLN A 84 -2.57 11.84 -17.46
C GLN A 84 -3.83 12.08 -18.29
N ASP A 85 -4.81 11.17 -18.16
CA ASP A 85 -6.11 11.25 -18.81
C ASP A 85 -7.18 10.56 -17.96
N THR A 86 -7.95 11.36 -17.24
CA THR A 86 -9.01 10.86 -16.34
C THR A 86 -10.18 10.23 -17.10
N GLN A 87 -10.26 10.39 -18.42
CA GLN A 87 -11.29 9.78 -19.28
C GLN A 87 -10.81 8.44 -19.89
N ASP A 88 -9.56 8.07 -19.71
CA ASP A 88 -9.03 6.79 -20.18
C ASP A 88 -9.66 5.63 -19.39
N GLN A 89 -10.47 4.81 -20.07
CA GLN A 89 -11.18 3.68 -19.47
C GLN A 89 -10.23 2.56 -19.03
N GLU A 90 -9.09 2.38 -19.70
CA GLU A 90 -8.09 1.39 -19.32
C GLU A 90 -7.40 1.80 -18.02
N ALA A 91 -7.01 3.07 -17.89
CA ALA A 91 -6.45 3.61 -16.66
C ALA A 91 -7.45 3.53 -15.48
N GLN A 92 -8.74 3.87 -15.70
CA GLN A 92 -9.79 3.73 -14.69
C GLN A 92 -9.95 2.27 -14.23
N ALA A 93 -9.98 1.32 -15.17
CA ALA A 93 -10.08 -0.10 -14.84
C ALA A 93 -8.84 -0.61 -14.10
N ALA A 94 -7.65 -0.13 -14.45
CA ALA A 94 -6.40 -0.47 -13.78
C ALA A 94 -6.37 0.05 -12.33
N VAL A 95 -6.81 1.29 -12.09
CA VAL A 95 -6.97 1.85 -10.72
C VAL A 95 -7.91 0.97 -9.90
N ALA A 96 -9.10 0.68 -10.41
CA ALA A 96 -10.08 -0.15 -9.70
C ALA A 96 -9.53 -1.56 -9.37
N LYS A 97 -8.79 -2.19 -10.30
CA LYS A 97 -8.13 -3.48 -10.10
C LYS A 97 -7.09 -3.42 -8.98
N VAL A 98 -6.24 -2.40 -8.99
CA VAL A 98 -5.17 -2.24 -7.98
C VAL A 98 -5.77 -1.91 -6.62
N ASP A 99 -6.79 -1.06 -6.53
CA ASP A 99 -7.49 -0.74 -5.28
C ASP A 99 -8.10 -1.99 -4.62
N GLN A 100 -8.79 -2.82 -5.41
CA GLN A 100 -9.36 -4.08 -4.92
C GLN A 100 -8.25 -5.04 -4.44
N PHE A 101 -7.20 -5.18 -5.22
CA PHE A 101 -6.04 -6.02 -4.87
C PHE A 101 -5.37 -5.53 -3.58
N GLN A 102 -5.19 -4.23 -3.44
CA GLN A 102 -4.61 -3.60 -2.25
C GLN A 102 -5.44 -3.86 -0.99
N ALA A 103 -6.78 -3.74 -1.10
CA ALA A 103 -7.69 -4.03 0.01
C ALA A 103 -7.61 -5.51 0.44
N GLU A 104 -7.53 -6.44 -0.54
CA GLU A 104 -7.35 -7.87 -0.25
C GLU A 104 -6.03 -8.14 0.47
N MET A 105 -4.91 -7.62 -0.05
CA MET A 105 -3.58 -7.82 0.55
C MET A 105 -3.49 -7.17 1.94
N SER A 106 -4.07 -5.99 2.13
CA SER A 106 -4.16 -5.31 3.42
C SER A 106 -4.94 -6.14 4.44
N ASN A 107 -6.06 -6.76 4.04
CA ASN A 107 -6.82 -7.64 4.93
C ASN A 107 -6.04 -8.91 5.34
N ARG A 108 -5.20 -9.44 4.44
CA ARG A 108 -4.37 -10.62 4.73
C ARG A 108 -3.21 -10.29 5.69
N THR A 109 -2.75 -9.06 5.72
CA THR A 109 -1.62 -8.59 6.56
C THR A 109 -2.05 -7.82 7.81
N LEU A 110 -3.35 -7.57 7.97
CA LEU A 110 -3.94 -6.77 9.05
C LEU A 110 -3.57 -7.27 10.45
N PHE A 111 -3.42 -8.60 10.62
CA PHE A 111 -3.05 -9.24 11.88
C PHE A 111 -1.79 -8.64 12.53
N PHE A 112 -0.81 -8.22 11.70
CA PHE A 112 0.41 -7.59 12.20
C PHE A 112 0.12 -6.22 12.80
N ASN A 113 -0.65 -5.40 12.11
CA ASN A 113 -1.02 -4.06 12.58
C ASN A 113 -1.77 -4.14 13.92
N LEU A 114 -2.73 -5.07 14.02
CA LEU A 114 -3.51 -5.28 15.25
C LEU A 114 -2.64 -5.80 16.40
N TRP A 115 -1.78 -6.79 16.13
CA TRP A 115 -0.84 -7.30 17.11
C TRP A 115 0.12 -6.21 17.60
N TRP A 116 0.73 -5.45 16.67
CA TRP A 116 1.67 -4.39 17.00
C TRP A 116 1.04 -3.28 17.86
N LYS A 117 -0.16 -2.86 17.53
CA LYS A 117 -0.92 -1.89 18.32
C LYS A 117 -1.35 -2.45 19.67
N GLY A 118 -1.69 -3.74 19.74
CA GLY A 118 -2.11 -4.43 20.96
C GLY A 118 -0.96 -4.78 21.92
N LEU A 119 0.29 -4.76 21.44
CA LEU A 119 1.45 -5.10 22.26
C LEU A 119 1.61 -4.11 23.42
N ASP A 120 2.01 -4.62 24.59
CA ASP A 120 2.30 -3.78 25.75
C ASP A 120 3.49 -2.85 25.51
N ASP A 121 3.56 -1.74 26.22
CA ASP A 121 4.51 -0.69 25.95
C ASP A 121 5.97 -1.10 26.22
N LYS A 122 6.22 -2.02 27.17
CA LYS A 122 7.56 -2.52 27.47
C LYS A 122 8.13 -3.35 26.31
N ASN A 123 7.34 -4.30 25.80
CA ASN A 123 7.73 -5.13 24.67
C ASN A 123 7.80 -4.32 23.36
N ALA A 124 6.85 -3.39 23.18
CA ALA A 124 6.92 -2.47 22.04
C ALA A 124 8.19 -1.61 22.05
N GLN A 125 8.58 -1.06 23.21
CA GLN A 125 9.79 -0.24 23.33
C GLN A 125 11.05 -1.06 22.99
N ARG A 126 11.14 -2.31 23.47
CA ARG A 126 12.25 -3.21 23.14
C ARG A 126 12.40 -3.42 21.64
N LEU A 127 11.31 -3.69 20.95
CA LEU A 127 11.31 -3.88 19.48
C LEU A 127 11.57 -2.57 18.72
N LEU A 128 11.09 -1.44 19.23
CA LEU A 128 11.40 -0.12 18.67
C LEU A 128 12.89 0.22 18.77
N ASP A 129 13.55 -0.17 19.85
CA ASP A 129 14.99 0.11 20.04
C ASP A 129 15.85 -0.72 19.06
N ALA A 130 15.37 -1.89 18.65
CA ALA A 130 16.02 -2.74 17.65
C ALA A 130 15.68 -2.39 16.21
N SER A 131 14.61 -1.60 15.96
CA SER A 131 14.03 -1.46 14.62
C SER A 131 14.74 -0.48 13.67
N GLY A 132 15.77 0.25 14.12
CA GLY A 132 16.54 1.15 13.26
C GLY A 132 15.66 2.12 12.46
N ASP A 133 15.80 2.13 11.15
CA ASP A 133 15.08 3.03 10.25
C ASP A 133 13.56 2.83 10.25
N PHE A 134 13.08 1.65 10.66
CA PHE A 134 11.63 1.37 10.77
C PHE A 134 10.97 2.01 12.00
N ARG A 135 11.76 2.53 12.96
CA ARG A 135 11.27 3.05 14.22
C ARG A 135 10.16 4.09 14.04
N TYR A 136 10.37 5.07 13.18
CA TYR A 136 9.39 6.15 12.96
C TYR A 136 8.05 5.61 12.49
N TRP A 137 8.06 4.72 11.50
CA TRP A 137 6.85 4.08 10.98
C TRP A 137 6.11 3.28 12.06
N LEU A 138 6.82 2.48 12.82
CA LEU A 138 6.26 1.67 13.92
C LEU A 138 5.66 2.53 15.03
N VAL A 139 6.30 3.62 15.42
CA VAL A 139 5.75 4.59 16.38
C VAL A 139 4.48 5.24 15.83
N THR A 140 4.51 5.70 14.58
CA THR A 140 3.35 6.34 13.94
C THR A 140 2.14 5.39 13.88
N MET A 141 2.39 4.11 13.58
CA MET A 141 1.32 3.09 13.59
C MET A 141 0.67 2.97 14.99
N ARG A 142 1.45 3.01 16.07
CA ARG A 142 0.92 2.92 17.45
C ARG A 142 0.13 4.15 17.89
N ASN A 143 0.32 5.31 17.29
CA ASN A 143 -0.48 6.50 17.60
C ASN A 143 -1.98 6.30 17.32
N PHE A 144 -2.33 5.30 16.51
CA PHE A 144 -3.71 4.93 16.20
C PHE A 144 -4.24 3.77 17.06
N LYS A 145 -3.54 3.38 18.14
CA LYS A 145 -3.93 2.27 19.01
C LYS A 145 -5.35 2.43 19.56
N ASP A 146 -5.69 3.62 20.06
CA ASP A 146 -6.98 3.89 20.70
C ASP A 146 -8.15 3.94 19.70
N PHE A 147 -7.86 3.99 18.39
CA PHE A 147 -8.84 4.02 17.31
C PHE A 147 -8.93 2.69 16.55
N THR A 148 -8.32 1.63 17.10
CA THR A 148 -8.27 0.32 16.43
C THR A 148 -9.51 -0.48 16.81
N LEU A 149 -10.17 -1.03 15.78
CA LEU A 149 -11.33 -1.89 15.90
C LEU A 149 -10.92 -3.38 15.95
N SER A 150 -11.90 -4.27 16.05
CA SER A 150 -11.64 -5.70 15.92
C SER A 150 -11.26 -6.10 14.48
N GLU A 151 -10.54 -7.21 14.31
CA GLU A 151 -10.11 -7.67 12.98
C GLU A 151 -11.26 -7.82 11.97
N PRO A 152 -12.44 -8.35 12.32
CA PRO A 152 -13.58 -8.39 11.39
C PRO A 152 -14.09 -7.00 10.98
N GLU A 153 -14.14 -6.06 11.91
CA GLU A 153 -14.60 -4.68 11.64
C GLU A 153 -13.62 -3.94 10.71
N GLU A 154 -12.33 -4.01 10.98
CA GLU A 154 -11.29 -3.42 10.12
C GLU A 154 -11.33 -4.01 8.70
N LYS A 155 -11.54 -5.33 8.57
CA LYS A 155 -11.67 -5.98 7.26
C LYS A 155 -12.87 -5.47 6.46
N VAL A 156 -14.01 -5.27 7.12
CA VAL A 156 -15.21 -4.72 6.47
C VAL A 156 -14.97 -3.28 6.02
N ILE A 157 -14.30 -2.47 6.85
CA ILE A 157 -13.97 -1.08 6.50
C ILE A 157 -13.06 -1.05 5.27
N ASN A 158 -11.97 -1.83 5.25
CA ASN A 158 -11.05 -1.88 4.11
C ASN A 158 -11.76 -2.23 2.79
N ILE A 159 -12.72 -3.17 2.81
CA ILE A 159 -13.48 -3.54 1.61
C ILE A 159 -14.46 -2.42 1.22
N LYS A 160 -15.12 -1.81 2.21
CA LYS A 160 -16.11 -0.75 1.95
C LYS A 160 -15.46 0.55 1.44
N ASP A 161 -14.24 0.84 1.85
CA ASP A 161 -13.52 2.02 1.37
C ASP A 161 -13.26 1.98 -0.14
N VAL A 162 -13.08 0.80 -0.73
CA VAL A 162 -12.89 0.64 -2.18
C VAL A 162 -14.11 1.17 -2.95
N THR A 163 -15.33 0.78 -2.54
CA THR A 163 -16.57 1.18 -3.20
C THR A 163 -17.22 2.44 -2.59
N GLY A 164 -16.69 2.93 -1.50
CA GLY A 164 -17.13 4.11 -0.79
C GLY A 164 -16.24 5.32 -1.07
N VAL A 165 -15.33 5.62 -0.15
CA VAL A 165 -14.51 6.85 -0.19
C VAL A 165 -13.67 6.93 -1.46
N ARG A 166 -12.98 5.84 -1.85
CA ARG A 166 -12.11 5.84 -3.04
C ARG A 166 -12.91 6.01 -4.32
N ALA A 167 -14.02 5.29 -4.46
CA ALA A 167 -14.88 5.43 -5.65
C ALA A 167 -15.49 6.82 -5.78
N LEU A 168 -15.86 7.47 -4.66
CA LEU A 168 -16.36 8.85 -4.67
C LEU A 168 -15.28 9.86 -5.03
N ASN A 169 -14.05 9.68 -4.54
CA ASN A 169 -12.92 10.52 -4.93
C ASN A 169 -12.63 10.38 -6.44
N MET A 170 -12.58 9.14 -6.94
CA MET A 170 -12.39 8.88 -8.37
C MET A 170 -13.48 9.53 -9.24
N LEU A 171 -14.75 9.47 -8.81
CA LEU A 171 -15.83 10.14 -9.49
C LEU A 171 -15.65 11.67 -9.48
N TYR A 172 -15.23 12.24 -8.36
CA TYR A 172 -14.95 13.68 -8.25
C TYR A 172 -13.82 14.11 -9.20
N ASP A 173 -12.72 13.33 -9.26
CA ASP A 173 -11.56 13.64 -10.09
C ASP A 173 -11.82 13.47 -11.60
N SER A 174 -12.92 12.76 -11.97
CA SER A 174 -13.31 12.53 -13.37
C SER A 174 -14.26 13.58 -13.93
N ILE A 175 -14.74 14.54 -13.12
CA ILE A 175 -15.65 15.63 -13.53
C ILE A 175 -14.84 16.86 -13.93
#